data_2e5151fd8aba43baa0417889c353ee42
#
_entry.id   2e5151fd8aba43baa0417889c353ee42
#
_cell.length_a   1.000
_cell.length_b   1.000
_cell.length_c   1.000
_cell.angle_alpha   90.00
_cell.angle_beta   90.00
_cell.angle_gamma   90.00
#
_symmetry.space_group_name_H-M   'P 1'
#
loop_
_entity.id
_entity.type
_entity.pdbx_description
1 polymer ?
#
loop_
_entity_poly.entity_id
_entity_poly.type
_entity_poly.pdbx_seq_one_letter_code
_entity_poly.pdbx_strand_id
1 'polypeptide(L)'
;MRELKIAYGGSCFAKVWSNKIITFDELCDRLSNTIRTPETVEEYPRLPKKERDRAKDKGGFVGGWLKGGRRKGEAVQCRSMLTLDGDKVEPDFIERYTREHRHASCLYTTHGNTPEAPRVRIVVPLTRDVTPDEYAALARFVVNELGIDGFDECSYRAHQLMYWPTTPSNGEFICKRYDGEWCDPDAYFAANPNWRDCSLLPTSSRESKVMARAAQHQQDPLEKPGIIGAFCRSYSISDAIDKYLSDVYAPSAMAGRYDYIPADSQAGVVLYDDKFAYSHHASDPACGRLLNAFDIVRVHRFGHLDSRSGEDTDPSKLPSFKAMQDFAAQDGCVKTTLASERMEQAAQEFENPDEWQQLLELDKQGRVKDTLKNITNIIRCDPNLQSIVLNELTGMLDVNGNPCGFSND
;
A
#
# COMPACT_ATOMS: atom_id res chain seq x y z
N MET A 1 9.69 23.97 29.40
CA MET A 1 9.57 22.60 28.81
C MET A 1 9.02 22.78 27.42
N ARG A 2 9.57 22.08 26.39
CA ARG A 2 9.10 22.20 25.00
C ARG A 2 7.68 21.67 24.86
N GLU A 3 6.85 22.33 24.08
CA GLU A 3 5.52 21.87 23.70
C GLU A 3 5.62 20.84 22.56
N LEU A 4 4.73 19.84 22.57
CA LEU A 4 4.65 18.77 21.60
C LEU A 4 3.47 18.96 20.67
N LYS A 5 3.61 18.56 19.44
CA LYS A 5 2.55 18.56 18.42
C LYS A 5 1.90 17.19 18.34
N ILE A 6 0.57 17.16 18.40
CA ILE A 6 -0.22 15.95 18.15
C ILE A 6 -1.35 16.26 17.18
N ALA A 7 -1.76 15.26 16.44
CA ALA A 7 -3.03 15.25 15.72
C ALA A 7 -3.92 14.14 16.28
N TYR A 8 -5.19 14.41 16.58
CA TYR A 8 -6.08 13.44 17.19
C TYR A 8 -7.39 13.30 16.42
N GLY A 9 -7.98 12.12 16.49
CA GLY A 9 -9.25 11.76 15.86
C GLY A 9 -10.12 10.89 16.77
N GLY A 10 -11.43 10.94 16.57
CA GLY A 10 -12.40 10.18 17.37
C GLY A 10 -12.49 8.69 17.03
N SER A 11 -11.86 8.25 15.95
CA SER A 11 -11.81 6.86 15.48
C SER A 11 -10.64 6.69 14.51
N CYS A 12 -10.15 5.48 14.32
CA CYS A 12 -9.16 5.18 13.28
C CYS A 12 -9.70 5.48 11.87
N PHE A 13 -11.01 5.46 11.68
CA PHE A 13 -11.70 5.79 10.42
C PHE A 13 -12.08 7.28 10.31
N ALA A 14 -11.65 8.13 11.25
CA ALA A 14 -11.98 9.55 11.22
C ALA A 14 -11.42 10.20 9.95
N LYS A 15 -12.29 10.87 9.20
CA LYS A 15 -11.90 11.60 7.97
C LYS A 15 -11.23 12.93 8.26
N VAL A 16 -11.42 13.46 9.47
CA VAL A 16 -10.85 14.74 9.92
C VAL A 16 -10.10 14.53 11.23
N TRP A 17 -8.86 14.98 11.25
CA TRP A 17 -7.97 14.97 12.40
C TRP A 17 -7.66 16.40 12.80
N SER A 18 -7.70 16.67 14.10
CA SER A 18 -7.45 17.99 14.64
C SER A 18 -6.04 18.07 15.22
N ASN A 19 -5.29 19.06 14.77
CA ASN A 19 -3.96 19.35 15.33
C ASN A 19 -4.10 20.08 16.66
N LYS A 20 -3.23 19.75 17.62
CA LYS A 20 -3.17 20.37 18.95
C LYS A 20 -1.74 20.41 19.44
N ILE A 21 -1.40 21.47 20.17
CA ILE A 21 -0.19 21.57 20.97
C ILE A 21 -0.51 21.07 22.38
N ILE A 22 0.39 20.27 22.95
CA ILE A 22 0.22 19.63 24.27
C ILE A 22 1.58 19.55 24.98
N THR A 23 1.57 19.59 26.29
CA THR A 23 2.76 19.26 27.09
C THR A 23 2.93 17.75 27.20
N PHE A 24 4.14 17.28 27.49
CA PHE A 24 4.37 15.85 27.73
C PHE A 24 3.60 15.36 28.98
N ASP A 25 3.49 16.19 30.00
CA ASP A 25 2.75 15.92 31.22
C ASP A 25 1.27 15.68 30.93
N GLU A 26 0.62 16.62 30.23
CA GLU A 26 -0.79 16.48 29.82
C GLU A 26 -1.05 15.24 28.98
N LEU A 27 -0.07 14.85 28.11
CA LEU A 27 -0.20 13.62 27.32
C LEU A 27 -0.09 12.39 28.23
N CYS A 28 0.87 12.34 29.14
CA CYS A 28 1.04 11.25 30.11
C CYS A 28 -0.21 11.11 30.99
N ASP A 29 -0.76 12.21 31.49
CA ASP A 29 -1.99 12.22 32.28
C ASP A 29 -3.18 11.63 31.51
N ARG A 30 -3.29 11.97 30.23
CA ARG A 30 -4.31 11.38 29.37
C ARG A 30 -4.09 9.90 29.12
N LEU A 31 -2.85 9.46 28.94
CA LEU A 31 -2.50 8.06 28.71
C LEU A 31 -2.62 7.20 29.97
N SER A 32 -2.57 7.79 31.16
CA SER A 32 -2.76 7.08 32.42
C SER A 32 -4.21 6.64 32.66
N ASN A 33 -5.17 7.19 31.90
CA ASN A 33 -6.57 6.91 32.03
C ASN A 33 -7.04 5.95 30.91
N THR A 34 -7.35 4.71 31.27
CA THR A 34 -7.90 3.73 30.34
C THR A 34 -9.42 3.74 30.30
N ILE A 35 -10.00 3.45 29.15
CA ILE A 35 -11.43 3.23 28.98
C ILE A 35 -11.72 1.75 29.11
N ARG A 36 -12.50 1.36 30.12
CA ARG A 36 -12.96 -0.02 30.31
C ARG A 36 -14.05 -0.36 29.31
N THR A 37 -13.92 -1.52 28.68
CA THR A 37 -14.89 -2.09 27.75
C THR A 37 -15.64 -3.27 28.39
N PRO A 38 -16.82 -3.66 27.91
CA PRO A 38 -17.65 -4.65 28.60
C PRO A 38 -17.14 -6.08 28.52
N GLU A 39 -16.43 -6.46 27.46
CA GLU A 39 -15.89 -7.80 27.27
C GLU A 39 -14.74 -8.11 28.25
N THR A 40 -14.54 -9.39 28.56
CA THR A 40 -13.43 -9.87 29.37
C THR A 40 -12.18 -10.16 28.52
N VAL A 41 -11.03 -10.37 29.16
CA VAL A 41 -9.77 -10.78 28.53
C VAL A 41 -9.93 -12.09 27.76
N GLU A 42 -10.73 -13.02 28.28
CA GLU A 42 -10.99 -14.33 27.68
C GLU A 42 -11.97 -14.25 26.49
N GLU A 43 -12.91 -13.32 26.54
CA GLU A 43 -13.91 -13.10 25.50
C GLU A 43 -13.31 -12.36 24.30
N TYR A 44 -12.49 -11.34 24.54
CA TYR A 44 -11.93 -10.48 23.49
C TYR A 44 -11.26 -11.24 22.33
N PRO A 45 -10.38 -12.24 22.53
CA PRO A 45 -9.78 -12.99 21.42
C PRO A 45 -10.78 -13.79 20.59
N ARG A 46 -11.94 -14.16 21.18
CA ARG A 46 -12.99 -14.95 20.53
C ARG A 46 -13.94 -14.09 19.69
N LEU A 47 -13.95 -12.78 19.90
CA LEU A 47 -14.75 -11.86 19.10
C LEU A 47 -14.30 -11.84 17.63
N PRO A 48 -15.24 -11.70 16.69
CA PRO A 48 -14.91 -11.42 15.29
C PRO A 48 -13.98 -10.21 15.17
N LYS A 49 -13.07 -10.24 14.20
CA LYS A 49 -12.07 -9.15 13.99
C LYS A 49 -12.72 -7.76 14.02
N LYS A 50 -13.86 -7.58 13.34
CA LYS A 50 -14.57 -6.29 13.27
C LYS A 50 -15.05 -5.79 14.64
N GLU A 51 -15.46 -6.69 15.53
CA GLU A 51 -15.88 -6.35 16.89
C GLU A 51 -14.69 -6.04 17.78
N ARG A 52 -13.59 -6.81 17.67
CA ARG A 52 -12.32 -6.50 18.34
C ARG A 52 -11.78 -5.11 17.95
N ASP A 53 -11.84 -4.78 16.66
CA ASP A 53 -11.41 -3.48 16.18
C ASP A 53 -12.28 -2.35 16.72
N ARG A 54 -13.61 -2.55 16.85
CA ARG A 54 -14.52 -1.58 17.46
C ARG A 54 -14.34 -1.43 18.97
N ALA A 55 -14.04 -2.51 19.68
CA ALA A 55 -13.83 -2.48 21.12
C ALA A 55 -12.67 -1.54 21.49
N LYS A 56 -11.53 -1.68 20.82
CA LYS A 56 -10.31 -0.88 21.06
C LYS A 56 -10.36 0.52 20.46
N ASP A 57 -11.24 0.78 19.46
CA ASP A 57 -11.27 2.08 18.76
C ASP A 57 -12.13 3.09 19.56
N LYS A 58 -11.49 3.81 20.43
CA LYS A 58 -12.02 4.98 21.14
C LYS A 58 -11.31 6.25 20.70
N GLY A 59 -10.89 6.27 19.42
CA GLY A 59 -10.03 7.30 18.87
C GLY A 59 -8.56 7.15 19.26
N GLY A 60 -7.76 8.12 18.86
CA GLY A 60 -6.34 8.09 19.11
C GLY A 60 -5.62 9.33 18.61
N PHE A 61 -4.30 9.27 18.54
CA PHE A 61 -3.47 10.38 18.13
C PHE A 61 -2.30 9.93 17.24
N VAL A 62 -1.78 10.87 16.49
CA VAL A 62 -0.48 10.80 15.81
C VAL A 62 0.44 11.78 16.53
N GLY A 63 1.64 11.37 16.91
CA GLY A 63 2.61 12.20 17.64
C GLY A 63 3.28 13.25 16.76
N GLY A 64 2.52 14.06 16.02
CA GLY A 64 3.00 15.05 15.07
C GLY A 64 1.89 15.92 14.49
N TRP A 65 2.19 16.66 13.43
CA TRP A 65 1.29 17.60 12.78
C TRP A 65 0.85 17.11 11.41
N LEU A 66 -0.45 17.15 11.11
CA LEU A 66 -1.04 16.71 9.86
C LEU A 66 -1.53 17.90 9.03
N LYS A 67 -1.06 18.00 7.79
CA LYS A 67 -1.55 18.99 6.82
C LYS A 67 -2.97 18.67 6.39
N GLY A 68 -3.85 19.67 6.39
CA GLY A 68 -5.23 19.49 5.94
C GLY A 68 -6.09 18.54 6.79
N GLY A 69 -5.64 18.20 8.00
CA GLY A 69 -6.40 17.34 8.92
C GLY A 69 -6.63 15.91 8.38
N ARG A 70 -5.73 15.38 7.57
CA ARG A 70 -5.81 14.03 7.01
C ARG A 70 -4.70 13.15 7.55
N ARG A 71 -5.03 11.95 8.03
CA ARG A 71 -4.05 10.96 8.49
C ARG A 71 -3.57 10.09 7.34
N LYS A 72 -2.62 10.63 6.56
CA LYS A 72 -1.94 9.96 5.45
C LYS A 72 -0.44 10.25 5.53
N GLY A 73 0.40 9.40 4.95
CA GLY A 73 1.86 9.55 4.97
C GLY A 73 2.31 10.90 4.44
N GLU A 74 1.81 11.28 3.27
CA GLU A 74 2.10 12.54 2.59
C GLU A 74 1.56 13.80 3.30
N ALA A 75 0.67 13.61 4.27
CA ALA A 75 0.10 14.72 5.04
C ALA A 75 0.86 15.03 6.34
N VAL A 76 1.80 14.17 6.74
CA VAL A 76 2.60 14.40 7.95
C VAL A 76 3.61 15.50 7.68
N GLN A 77 3.52 16.61 8.41
CA GLN A 77 4.47 17.71 8.31
C GLN A 77 5.69 17.51 9.20
N CYS A 78 5.48 17.00 10.39
CA CYS A 78 6.53 16.69 11.35
C CYS A 78 6.07 15.72 12.42
N ARG A 79 7.02 15.14 13.16
CA ARG A 79 6.81 14.34 14.36
C ARG A 79 7.52 15.00 15.54
N SER A 80 6.84 15.09 16.68
CA SER A 80 7.37 15.67 17.92
C SER A 80 7.74 14.61 18.96
N MET A 81 7.38 13.35 18.69
CA MET A 81 7.65 12.21 19.58
C MET A 81 7.72 10.91 18.77
N LEU A 82 8.45 9.93 19.28
CA LEU A 82 8.33 8.56 18.84
C LEU A 82 7.09 7.92 19.46
N THR A 83 6.44 7.07 18.68
CA THR A 83 5.29 6.28 19.10
C THR A 83 5.51 4.85 18.64
N LEU A 84 5.82 3.96 19.57
CA LEU A 84 6.28 2.60 19.31
C LEU A 84 5.23 1.60 19.80
N ASP A 85 4.89 0.62 18.98
CA ASP A 85 3.86 -0.41 19.25
C ASP A 85 4.54 -1.78 19.44
N GLY A 86 4.69 -2.22 20.66
CA GLY A 86 5.30 -3.49 21.06
C GLY A 86 4.25 -4.58 21.19
N ASP A 87 3.93 -5.24 20.08
CA ASP A 87 2.88 -6.28 20.02
C ASP A 87 3.39 -7.70 20.33
N LYS A 88 4.71 -7.89 20.36
CA LYS A 88 5.37 -9.20 20.53
C LYS A 88 6.60 -9.09 21.42
N VAL A 89 6.53 -8.25 22.42
CA VAL A 89 7.60 -8.10 23.40
C VAL A 89 7.63 -9.30 24.36
N GLU A 90 8.81 -9.58 24.92
CA GLU A 90 8.99 -10.68 25.87
C GLU A 90 8.23 -10.40 27.18
N PRO A 91 7.85 -11.45 27.95
CA PRO A 91 7.08 -11.28 29.18
C PRO A 91 7.73 -10.36 30.23
N ASP A 92 9.06 -10.33 30.29
CA ASP A 92 9.82 -9.47 31.21
C ASP A 92 10.10 -8.05 30.68
N PHE A 93 9.56 -7.72 29.50
CA PHE A 93 9.89 -6.46 28.81
C PHE A 93 9.63 -5.22 29.66
N ILE A 94 8.49 -5.13 30.36
CA ILE A 94 8.13 -3.97 31.16
C ILE A 94 9.12 -3.79 32.35
N GLU A 95 9.55 -4.90 32.96
CA GLU A 95 10.54 -4.87 34.02
C GLU A 95 11.91 -4.46 33.50
N ARG A 96 12.34 -5.04 32.39
CA ARG A 96 13.58 -4.69 31.71
C ARG A 96 13.58 -3.23 31.29
N TYR A 97 12.53 -2.76 30.64
CA TYR A 97 12.38 -1.36 30.24
C TYR A 97 12.44 -0.41 31.44
N THR A 98 11.85 -0.77 32.57
CA THR A 98 11.91 0.01 33.81
C THR A 98 13.34 0.22 34.31
N ARG A 99 14.23 -0.76 34.12
CA ARG A 99 15.64 -0.68 34.55
C ARG A 99 16.54 0.00 33.53
N GLU A 100 16.25 -0.12 32.24
CA GLU A 100 17.19 0.14 31.14
C GLU A 100 16.77 1.30 30.24
N HIS A 101 15.58 1.90 30.46
CA HIS A 101 15.14 3.04 29.62
C HIS A 101 16.15 4.17 29.62
N ARG A 102 16.40 4.74 28.45
CA ARG A 102 17.41 5.81 28.27
C ARG A 102 16.78 7.21 28.25
N HIS A 103 15.52 7.28 27.83
CA HIS A 103 14.84 8.55 27.58
C HIS A 103 13.59 8.69 28.43
N ALA A 104 13.24 9.93 28.74
CA ALA A 104 11.90 10.23 29.25
C ALA A 104 10.85 9.57 28.36
N SER A 105 9.89 8.90 28.96
CA SER A 105 8.87 8.18 28.17
C SER A 105 7.60 7.91 28.96
N CYS A 106 6.53 7.58 28.25
CA CYS A 106 5.31 7.04 28.82
C CYS A 106 5.03 5.68 28.16
N LEU A 107 5.06 4.61 28.95
CA LEU A 107 4.70 3.27 28.55
C LEU A 107 3.30 2.95 29.05
N TYR A 108 2.44 2.40 28.19
CA TYR A 108 1.14 1.89 28.58
C TYR A 108 0.78 0.60 27.85
N THR A 109 0.01 -0.27 28.52
CA THR A 109 -0.44 -1.54 27.95
C THR A 109 -1.63 -1.33 27.00
N THR A 110 -1.70 -2.17 25.95
CA THR A 110 -2.77 -2.09 24.96
C THR A 110 -3.95 -2.99 25.33
N HIS A 111 -5.04 -2.89 24.61
CA HIS A 111 -6.28 -3.63 24.83
C HIS A 111 -6.12 -5.15 24.92
N GLY A 112 -5.22 -5.71 24.12
CA GLY A 112 -4.93 -7.14 24.07
C GLY A 112 -3.78 -7.60 24.99
N ASN A 113 -3.40 -6.78 25.97
CA ASN A 113 -2.33 -7.10 26.91
C ASN A 113 -2.74 -8.25 27.84
N THR A 114 -1.82 -9.20 28.03
CA THR A 114 -1.88 -10.21 29.10
C THR A 114 -0.51 -10.35 29.75
N PRO A 115 -0.41 -10.85 30.99
CA PRO A 115 0.89 -11.06 31.65
C PRO A 115 1.83 -11.98 30.85
N GLU A 116 1.29 -13.01 30.19
CA GLU A 116 2.05 -14.01 29.44
C GLU A 116 2.48 -13.48 28.04
N ALA A 117 1.72 -12.53 27.48
CA ALA A 117 1.97 -11.91 26.20
C ALA A 117 1.75 -10.40 26.29
N PRO A 118 2.70 -9.66 26.90
CA PRO A 118 2.54 -8.22 27.07
C PRO A 118 2.49 -7.50 25.74
N ARG A 119 1.60 -6.51 25.67
CA ARG A 119 1.46 -5.61 24.54
C ARG A 119 1.50 -4.19 25.04
N VAL A 120 2.49 -3.46 24.58
CA VAL A 120 2.80 -2.14 25.11
C VAL A 120 2.87 -1.08 24.01
N ARG A 121 2.62 0.15 24.39
CA ARG A 121 2.96 1.33 23.60
C ARG A 121 3.88 2.24 24.39
N ILE A 122 4.87 2.76 23.69
CA ILE A 122 5.85 3.65 24.27
C ILE A 122 5.82 4.97 23.50
N VAL A 123 5.65 6.05 24.24
CA VAL A 123 5.72 7.42 23.71
C VAL A 123 6.98 8.07 24.26
N VAL A 124 7.87 8.51 23.37
CA VAL A 124 9.16 9.14 23.72
C VAL A 124 9.19 10.56 23.15
N PRO A 125 9.22 11.62 23.95
CA PRO A 125 9.29 12.99 23.48
C PRO A 125 10.65 13.29 22.84
N LEU A 126 10.67 14.10 21.78
CA LEU A 126 11.88 14.49 21.06
C LEU A 126 12.32 15.92 21.44
N THR A 127 13.62 16.17 21.45
CA THR A 127 14.17 17.51 21.71
C THR A 127 13.81 18.51 20.61
N ARG A 128 13.61 18.06 19.37
CA ARG A 128 13.10 18.82 18.24
C ARG A 128 12.06 18.04 17.43
N ASP A 129 11.34 18.75 16.57
CA ASP A 129 10.53 18.08 15.54
C ASP A 129 11.44 17.44 14.49
N VAL A 130 10.99 16.32 13.95
CA VAL A 130 11.67 15.58 12.88
C VAL A 130 10.76 15.42 11.67
N THR A 131 11.37 15.30 10.49
CA THR A 131 10.64 14.97 9.25
C THR A 131 10.12 13.54 9.27
N PRO A 132 9.21 13.14 8.37
CA PRO A 132 8.75 11.75 8.27
C PRO A 132 9.89 10.75 8.08
N ASP A 133 10.89 11.07 7.26
CA ASP A 133 12.02 10.16 7.00
C ASP A 133 13.00 10.10 8.17
N GLU A 134 13.31 11.23 8.79
CA GLU A 134 14.05 11.26 10.07
C GLU A 134 13.33 10.42 11.14
N TYR A 135 12.00 10.54 11.23
CA TYR A 135 11.21 9.77 12.18
C TYR A 135 11.35 8.26 11.94
N ALA A 136 11.24 7.81 10.67
CA ALA A 136 11.34 6.40 10.33
C ALA A 136 12.71 5.81 10.70
N ALA A 137 13.79 6.54 10.42
CA ALA A 137 15.14 6.14 10.77
C ALA A 137 15.36 6.12 12.29
N LEU A 138 14.98 7.20 12.99
CA LEU A 138 15.13 7.33 14.44
C LEU A 138 14.33 6.23 15.19
N ALA A 139 13.09 5.97 14.77
CA ALA A 139 12.26 4.92 15.36
C ALA A 139 12.91 3.54 15.23
N ARG A 140 13.52 3.24 14.07
CA ARG A 140 14.24 1.99 13.85
C ARG A 140 15.48 1.86 14.76
N PHE A 141 16.25 2.92 14.94
CA PHE A 141 17.39 2.89 15.84
C PHE A 141 16.98 2.64 17.28
N VAL A 142 15.99 3.40 17.79
CA VAL A 142 15.50 3.24 19.17
C VAL A 142 14.88 1.86 19.37
N VAL A 143 14.08 1.37 18.42
CA VAL A 143 13.47 0.04 18.52
C VAL A 143 14.52 -1.07 18.43
N ASN A 144 15.60 -0.87 17.66
CA ASN A 144 16.71 -1.84 17.59
C ASN A 144 17.40 -2.01 18.96
N GLU A 145 17.55 -0.93 19.71
CA GLU A 145 18.08 -0.98 21.08
C GLU A 145 17.12 -1.72 22.04
N LEU A 146 15.81 -1.66 21.80
CA LEU A 146 14.78 -2.29 22.62
C LEU A 146 14.48 -3.76 22.24
N GLY A 147 14.99 -4.22 21.09
CA GLY A 147 14.70 -5.52 20.51
C GLY A 147 13.66 -5.43 19.39
N ILE A 148 14.14 -5.15 18.19
CA ILE A 148 13.33 -4.80 17.00
C ILE A 148 12.25 -5.83 16.66
N ASP A 149 12.48 -7.11 16.93
CA ASP A 149 11.51 -8.18 16.62
C ASP A 149 10.27 -8.16 17.53
N GLY A 150 10.33 -7.44 18.65
CA GLY A 150 9.20 -7.24 19.56
C GLY A 150 8.18 -6.20 19.09
N PHE A 151 8.56 -5.35 18.13
CA PHE A 151 7.77 -4.18 17.72
C PHE A 151 7.11 -4.36 16.36
N ASP A 152 5.95 -3.73 16.18
CA ASP A 152 5.25 -3.70 14.89
C ASP A 152 5.91 -2.68 13.95
N GLU A 153 6.12 -3.07 12.71
CA GLU A 153 6.72 -2.23 11.66
C GLU A 153 5.89 -0.98 11.32
N CYS A 154 4.61 -0.96 11.66
CA CYS A 154 3.80 0.24 11.53
C CYS A 154 4.29 1.39 12.43
N SER A 155 5.08 1.09 13.49
CA SER A 155 5.75 2.10 14.34
C SER A 155 6.69 3.02 13.55
N TYR A 156 7.22 2.57 12.41
CA TYR A 156 8.11 3.37 11.56
C TYR A 156 7.38 4.30 10.61
N ARG A 157 6.05 4.16 10.50
CA ARG A 157 5.23 5.01 9.62
C ARG A 157 4.92 6.33 10.30
N ALA A 158 5.26 7.43 9.68
CA ALA A 158 5.08 8.76 10.29
C ALA A 158 3.60 9.09 10.62
N HIS A 159 2.63 8.50 9.92
CA HIS A 159 1.19 8.68 10.16
C HIS A 159 0.57 7.61 11.08
N GLN A 160 1.39 6.79 11.76
CA GLN A 160 0.90 5.73 12.64
C GLN A 160 0.00 6.28 13.74
N LEU A 161 -1.17 5.65 13.86
CA LEU A 161 -2.15 5.92 14.91
C LEU A 161 -1.75 5.21 16.20
N MET A 162 -1.74 5.95 17.31
CA MET A 162 -1.77 5.40 18.65
C MET A 162 -3.18 5.53 19.21
N TYR A 163 -3.85 4.40 19.44
CA TYR A 163 -5.16 4.42 20.11
C TYR A 163 -5.03 4.94 21.54
N TRP A 164 -6.04 5.71 21.98
CA TRP A 164 -6.18 5.97 23.40
C TRP A 164 -6.32 4.66 24.18
N PRO A 165 -5.80 4.61 25.42
CA PRO A 165 -5.82 3.38 26.19
C PRO A 165 -7.23 2.84 26.39
N THR A 166 -7.41 1.57 26.10
CA THR A 166 -8.62 0.79 26.38
C THR A 166 -8.24 -0.55 26.99
N THR A 167 -9.09 -1.08 27.85
CA THR A 167 -8.80 -2.32 28.58
C THR A 167 -10.10 -3.11 28.77
N PRO A 168 -10.11 -4.44 28.58
CA PRO A 168 -11.25 -5.30 28.94
C PRO A 168 -11.69 -5.12 30.39
N SER A 169 -12.92 -5.49 30.70
CA SER A 169 -13.54 -5.26 32.01
C SER A 169 -12.73 -5.79 33.18
N ASN A 170 -12.13 -6.99 33.05
CA ASN A 170 -11.28 -7.65 34.04
C ASN A 170 -9.79 -7.58 33.71
N GLY A 171 -9.38 -6.89 32.63
CA GLY A 171 -8.00 -6.80 32.20
C GLY A 171 -7.14 -5.91 33.11
N GLU A 172 -5.85 -6.19 33.18
CA GLU A 172 -4.88 -5.34 33.85
C GLU A 172 -4.46 -4.20 32.94
N PHE A 173 -4.38 -2.99 33.48
CA PHE A 173 -3.86 -1.81 32.80
C PHE A 173 -2.64 -1.29 33.54
N ILE A 174 -1.52 -1.23 32.85
CA ILE A 174 -0.28 -0.67 33.36
C ILE A 174 0.00 0.59 32.55
N CYS A 175 0.24 1.68 33.25
CA CYS A 175 0.78 2.92 32.68
C CYS A 175 1.90 3.41 33.58
N LYS A 176 3.11 3.57 33.02
CA LYS A 176 4.29 4.04 33.74
C LYS A 176 4.90 5.21 32.99
N ARG A 177 5.16 6.27 33.72
CA ARG A 177 5.98 7.38 33.26
C ARG A 177 7.41 7.16 33.73
N TYR A 178 8.35 7.40 32.86
CA TYR A 178 9.78 7.33 33.12
C TYR A 178 10.40 8.70 32.92
N ASP A 179 11.13 9.15 33.89
CA ASP A 179 11.87 10.40 33.83
C ASP A 179 13.22 10.20 33.13
N GLY A 180 13.77 11.28 32.58
CA GLY A 180 15.04 11.27 31.86
C GLY A 180 15.14 12.44 30.87
N GLU A 181 16.24 12.45 30.14
CA GLU A 181 16.38 13.39 29.02
C GLU A 181 15.46 13.01 27.86
N TRP A 182 14.98 14.02 27.15
CA TRP A 182 14.22 13.77 25.93
C TRP A 182 15.14 13.19 24.86
N CYS A 183 14.60 12.34 24.01
CA CYS A 183 15.36 11.74 22.92
C CYS A 183 15.86 12.83 21.96
N ASP A 184 17.17 12.90 21.79
CA ASP A 184 17.81 13.83 20.86
C ASP A 184 18.04 13.17 19.50
N PRO A 185 17.29 13.57 18.46
CA PRO A 185 17.46 13.02 17.11
C PRO A 185 18.87 13.26 16.56
N ASP A 186 19.46 14.42 16.84
CA ASP A 186 20.76 14.79 16.27
C ASP A 186 21.89 13.93 16.83
N ALA A 187 21.81 13.52 18.09
CA ALA A 187 22.74 12.57 18.69
C ALA A 187 22.67 11.19 18.01
N TYR A 188 21.48 10.70 17.70
CA TYR A 188 21.30 9.44 16.96
C TYR A 188 21.83 9.53 15.54
N PHE A 189 21.57 10.62 14.84
CA PHE A 189 22.05 10.81 13.47
C PHE A 189 23.56 11.04 13.40
N ALA A 190 24.15 11.70 14.39
CA ALA A 190 25.60 11.81 14.50
C ALA A 190 26.28 10.45 14.74
N ALA A 191 25.64 9.58 15.55
CA ALA A 191 26.12 8.22 15.78
C ALA A 191 25.91 7.29 14.57
N ASN A 192 24.96 7.62 13.67
CA ASN A 192 24.62 6.86 12.48
C ASN A 192 24.63 7.76 11.23
N PRO A 193 25.80 8.20 10.74
CA PRO A 193 25.90 9.24 9.69
C PRO A 193 25.26 8.83 8.35
N ASN A 194 25.10 7.54 8.12
CA ASN A 194 24.45 6.98 6.92
C ASN A 194 22.93 6.75 7.11
N TRP A 195 22.29 7.37 8.11
CA TRP A 195 20.87 7.14 8.42
C TRP A 195 19.93 7.44 7.25
N ARG A 196 20.35 8.26 6.27
CA ARG A 196 19.58 8.54 5.07
C ARG A 196 19.48 7.37 4.12
N ASP A 197 20.42 6.46 4.13
CA ASP A 197 20.40 5.25 3.31
C ASP A 197 19.47 4.20 3.94
N CYS A 198 18.26 4.07 3.38
CA CYS A 198 17.25 3.15 3.87
C CYS A 198 17.72 1.68 3.87
N SER A 199 18.74 1.34 3.07
CA SER A 199 19.27 -0.03 3.00
C SER A 199 20.09 -0.43 4.22
N LEU A 200 20.59 0.56 4.95
CA LEU A 200 21.43 0.37 6.13
C LEU A 200 20.66 0.47 7.45
N LEU A 201 19.36 0.82 7.39
CA LEU A 201 18.54 0.92 8.58
C LEU A 201 18.24 -0.45 9.19
N PRO A 202 18.16 -0.55 10.52
CA PRO A 202 17.76 -1.80 11.19
C PRO A 202 16.41 -2.30 10.67
N THR A 203 16.32 -3.61 10.43
CA THR A 203 15.09 -4.28 9.95
C THR A 203 14.78 -5.47 10.84
N SER A 204 13.49 -5.73 11.07
CA SER A 204 13.05 -6.91 11.80
C SER A 204 13.24 -8.19 10.99
N SER A 205 13.39 -9.31 11.66
CA SER A 205 13.45 -10.63 10.99
C SER A 205 12.18 -10.95 10.19
N ARG A 206 11.07 -10.27 10.50
CA ARG A 206 9.78 -10.40 9.80
C ARG A 206 9.71 -9.60 8.52
N GLU A 207 10.23 -8.37 8.50
CA GLU A 207 10.23 -7.52 7.30
C GLU A 207 10.85 -8.26 6.11
N SER A 208 12.03 -8.84 6.32
CA SER A 208 12.73 -9.61 5.27
C SER A 208 11.91 -10.79 4.75
N LYS A 209 11.21 -11.51 5.65
CA LYS A 209 10.36 -12.66 5.29
C LYS A 209 9.06 -12.23 4.62
N VAL A 210 8.42 -11.16 5.11
CA VAL A 210 7.15 -10.66 4.58
C VAL A 210 7.35 -10.13 3.17
N MET A 211 8.44 -9.41 2.92
CA MET A 211 8.75 -8.87 1.59
C MET A 211 8.99 -9.98 0.57
N ALA A 212 9.82 -10.98 0.93
CA ALA A 212 10.06 -12.14 0.06
C ALA A 212 8.76 -12.91 -0.24
N ARG A 213 7.90 -13.12 0.78
CA ARG A 213 6.61 -13.79 0.60
C ARG A 213 5.61 -12.95 -0.19
N ALA A 214 5.53 -11.66 0.04
CA ALA A 214 4.62 -10.77 -0.69
C ALA A 214 4.95 -10.78 -2.19
N ALA A 215 6.23 -10.73 -2.56
CA ALA A 215 6.66 -10.84 -3.95
C ALA A 215 6.31 -12.21 -4.58
N GLN A 216 6.38 -13.30 -3.79
CA GLN A 216 6.04 -14.66 -4.27
C GLN A 216 4.54 -14.94 -4.35
N HIS A 217 3.72 -14.32 -3.47
CA HIS A 217 2.27 -14.57 -3.41
C HIS A 217 1.44 -13.58 -4.21
N GLN A 218 2.01 -12.47 -4.63
CA GLN A 218 1.30 -11.52 -5.48
C GLN A 218 1.22 -12.10 -6.90
N GLN A 219 0.02 -12.10 -7.47
CA GLN A 219 -0.18 -12.53 -8.86
C GLN A 219 0.78 -11.78 -9.79
N ASP A 220 1.47 -12.49 -10.66
CA ASP A 220 2.38 -11.88 -11.64
C ASP A 220 1.62 -10.80 -12.43
N PRO A 221 2.06 -9.55 -12.41
CA PRO A 221 1.37 -8.46 -13.10
C PRO A 221 1.33 -8.68 -14.61
N LEU A 222 2.25 -9.47 -15.17
CA LEU A 222 2.28 -9.79 -16.60
C LEU A 222 1.18 -10.78 -16.99
N GLU A 223 0.70 -11.62 -16.06
CA GLU A 223 -0.39 -12.58 -16.29
C GLU A 223 -1.78 -11.97 -16.07
N LYS A 224 -1.87 -10.72 -15.57
CA LYS A 224 -3.16 -10.08 -15.37
C LYS A 224 -3.86 -9.81 -16.69
N PRO A 225 -5.16 -10.15 -16.80
CA PRO A 225 -5.93 -9.86 -18.02
C PRO A 225 -6.21 -8.36 -18.18
N GLY A 226 -6.54 -7.97 -19.39
CA GLY A 226 -7.03 -6.64 -19.71
C GLY A 226 -5.98 -5.54 -19.57
N ILE A 227 -6.44 -4.31 -19.34
CA ILE A 227 -5.60 -3.11 -19.43
C ILE A 227 -4.48 -3.04 -18.39
N ILE A 228 -4.67 -3.62 -17.21
CA ILE A 228 -3.65 -3.65 -16.15
C ILE A 228 -2.47 -4.50 -16.61
N GLY A 229 -2.75 -5.73 -17.06
CA GLY A 229 -1.72 -6.63 -17.58
C GLY A 229 -1.05 -6.07 -18.83
N ALA A 230 -1.82 -5.55 -19.76
CA ALA A 230 -1.27 -4.93 -20.96
C ALA A 230 -0.34 -3.77 -20.64
N PHE A 231 -0.67 -2.91 -19.66
CA PHE A 231 0.23 -1.86 -19.21
C PHE A 231 1.53 -2.43 -18.62
N CYS A 232 1.44 -3.45 -17.76
CA CYS A 232 2.62 -4.09 -17.14
C CYS A 232 3.47 -4.88 -18.15
N ARG A 233 2.89 -5.40 -19.23
CA ARG A 233 3.63 -6.02 -20.34
C ARG A 233 4.25 -4.99 -21.29
N SER A 234 3.64 -3.81 -21.39
CA SER A 234 4.17 -2.70 -22.19
C SER A 234 5.29 -1.94 -21.50
N TYR A 235 5.29 -1.93 -20.17
CA TYR A 235 6.25 -1.19 -19.35
C TYR A 235 6.66 -2.02 -18.14
N SER A 236 7.97 -2.26 -18.01
CA SER A 236 8.56 -2.69 -16.74
C SER A 236 8.40 -1.58 -15.68
N ILE A 237 8.74 -1.88 -14.42
CA ILE A 237 8.74 -0.84 -13.38
C ILE A 237 9.68 0.30 -13.72
N SER A 238 10.90 -0.01 -14.16
CA SER A 238 11.91 0.99 -14.53
C SER A 238 11.41 1.85 -15.71
N ASP A 239 10.88 1.22 -16.77
CA ASP A 239 10.32 1.97 -17.91
C ASP A 239 9.17 2.90 -17.50
N ALA A 240 8.29 2.42 -16.60
CA ALA A 240 7.16 3.20 -16.10
C ALA A 240 7.62 4.40 -15.25
N ILE A 241 8.64 4.21 -14.41
CA ILE A 241 9.25 5.29 -13.63
C ILE A 241 9.89 6.31 -14.58
N ASP A 242 10.73 5.88 -15.49
CA ASP A 242 11.46 6.76 -16.39
C ASP A 242 10.52 7.57 -17.30
N LYS A 243 9.47 6.93 -17.81
CA LYS A 243 8.53 7.59 -18.71
C LYS A 243 7.52 8.48 -17.99
N TYR A 244 7.00 8.05 -16.86
CA TYR A 244 5.84 8.70 -16.24
C TYR A 244 6.12 9.36 -14.90
N LEU A 245 7.22 9.02 -14.23
CA LEU A 245 7.53 9.43 -12.86
C LEU A 245 8.98 9.94 -12.71
N SER A 246 9.62 10.38 -13.79
CA SER A 246 10.99 10.94 -13.77
C SER A 246 11.12 12.22 -12.94
N ASP A 247 10.01 12.89 -12.65
CA ASP A 247 9.91 14.04 -11.74
C ASP A 247 9.65 13.64 -10.28
N VAL A 248 9.39 12.34 -10.04
CA VAL A 248 9.06 11.76 -8.72
C VAL A 248 10.19 10.91 -8.19
N TYR A 249 10.81 10.12 -9.05
CA TYR A 249 11.88 9.20 -8.70
C TYR A 249 13.14 9.44 -9.53
N ALA A 250 14.29 9.30 -8.90
CA ALA A 250 15.59 9.31 -9.54
C ALA A 250 16.33 8.00 -9.29
N PRO A 251 17.16 7.50 -10.24
CA PRO A 251 18.00 6.35 -9.99
C PRO A 251 18.92 6.61 -8.77
N SER A 252 18.98 5.68 -7.85
CA SER A 252 19.89 5.75 -6.70
C SER A 252 21.31 5.36 -7.08
N ALA A 253 22.29 5.75 -6.25
CA ALA A 253 23.66 5.27 -6.36
C ALA A 253 23.76 3.74 -6.19
N MET A 254 22.78 3.10 -5.55
CA MET A 254 22.70 1.64 -5.40
C MET A 254 21.90 1.02 -6.55
N ALA A 255 22.51 0.07 -7.27
CA ALA A 255 21.86 -0.62 -8.37
C ALA A 255 20.54 -1.29 -7.96
N GLY A 256 19.52 -1.21 -8.81
CA GLY A 256 18.20 -1.77 -8.55
C GLY A 256 17.36 -0.98 -7.55
N ARG A 257 17.77 0.26 -7.23
CA ARG A 257 17.03 1.14 -6.33
C ARG A 257 16.81 2.53 -6.94
N TYR A 258 15.76 3.18 -6.47
CA TYR A 258 15.44 4.57 -6.78
C TYR A 258 15.30 5.38 -5.50
N ASP A 259 15.52 6.69 -5.64
CA ASP A 259 15.29 7.70 -4.62
C ASP A 259 13.96 8.40 -4.90
N TYR A 260 13.15 8.60 -3.87
CA TYR A 260 11.99 9.47 -3.96
C TYR A 260 12.47 10.92 -3.83
N ILE A 261 12.39 11.70 -4.89
CA ILE A 261 13.02 13.04 -4.99
C ILE A 261 12.63 13.98 -3.84
N PRO A 262 11.36 14.01 -3.35
CA PRO A 262 10.99 14.87 -2.23
C PRO A 262 11.45 14.37 -0.85
N ALA A 263 12.03 13.16 -0.74
CA ALA A 263 12.45 12.58 0.53
C ALA A 263 13.81 13.13 1.01
N ASP A 264 14.01 13.10 2.33
CA ASP A 264 15.32 13.36 2.95
C ASP A 264 16.22 12.11 2.97
N SER A 265 15.64 10.93 2.70
CA SER A 265 16.31 9.63 2.67
C SER A 265 16.63 9.18 1.25
N GLN A 266 17.52 8.18 1.10
CA GLN A 266 18.04 7.67 -0.17
C GLN A 266 17.89 6.15 -0.27
N ALA A 267 17.98 5.60 -1.47
CA ALA A 267 17.93 4.16 -1.79
C ALA A 267 16.70 3.44 -1.23
N GLY A 268 15.61 4.17 -1.00
CA GLY A 268 14.42 3.64 -0.32
C GLY A 268 13.45 2.90 -1.23
N VAL A 269 13.52 3.08 -2.55
CA VAL A 269 12.65 2.35 -3.49
C VAL A 269 13.41 1.15 -4.04
N VAL A 270 12.93 -0.04 -3.73
CA VAL A 270 13.54 -1.32 -4.14
C VAL A 270 12.72 -1.92 -5.26
N LEU A 271 13.39 -2.34 -6.35
CA LEU A 271 12.75 -3.07 -7.44
C LEU A 271 12.91 -4.58 -7.25
N TYR A 272 11.85 -5.33 -7.54
CA TYR A 272 11.80 -6.79 -7.50
C TYR A 272 11.49 -7.31 -8.89
N ASP A 273 12.45 -7.99 -9.51
CA ASP A 273 12.38 -8.60 -10.86
C ASP A 273 11.88 -7.61 -11.94
N ASP A 274 12.07 -6.33 -11.73
CA ASP A 274 11.53 -5.22 -12.55
C ASP A 274 10.02 -5.30 -12.85
N LYS A 275 9.31 -6.05 -11.98
CA LYS A 275 7.84 -6.22 -12.01
C LYS A 275 7.14 -5.45 -10.90
N PHE A 276 7.83 -5.26 -9.77
CA PHE A 276 7.29 -4.58 -8.59
C PHE A 276 8.29 -3.58 -8.04
N ALA A 277 7.75 -2.53 -7.43
CA ALA A 277 8.49 -1.59 -6.61
C ALA A 277 7.91 -1.55 -5.19
N TYR A 278 8.79 -1.38 -4.22
CA TYR A 278 8.42 -1.14 -2.82
C TYR A 278 9.19 0.06 -2.30
N SER A 279 8.47 1.03 -1.74
CA SER A 279 9.08 2.23 -1.17
C SER A 279 9.17 2.15 0.35
N HIS A 280 10.37 2.41 0.87
CA HIS A 280 10.66 2.60 2.29
C HIS A 280 10.67 4.07 2.70
N HIS A 281 10.59 5.02 1.75
CA HIS A 281 10.53 6.46 2.04
C HIS A 281 9.23 6.78 2.75
N ALA A 282 9.30 7.27 3.99
CA ALA A 282 8.13 7.52 4.82
C ALA A 282 7.22 8.63 4.28
N SER A 283 7.78 9.57 3.51
CA SER A 283 7.08 10.66 2.85
C SER A 283 6.46 10.28 1.50
N ASP A 284 6.84 9.12 0.93
CA ASP A 284 6.35 8.66 -0.36
C ASP A 284 4.90 8.14 -0.24
N PRO A 285 3.96 8.59 -1.11
CA PRO A 285 2.62 8.01 -1.21
C PRO A 285 2.59 6.50 -1.47
N ALA A 286 3.65 5.94 -2.08
CA ALA A 286 3.81 4.50 -2.32
C ALA A 286 4.37 3.73 -1.11
N CYS A 287 4.74 4.40 -0.03
CA CYS A 287 5.40 3.81 1.14
C CYS A 287 4.67 2.58 1.69
N GLY A 288 5.43 1.51 1.95
CA GLY A 288 4.91 0.31 2.60
C GLY A 288 4.01 -0.56 1.73
N ARG A 289 4.00 -0.35 0.41
CA ARG A 289 3.19 -1.11 -0.55
C ARG A 289 4.07 -1.70 -1.65
N LEU A 290 3.81 -2.96 -2.00
CA LEU A 290 4.42 -3.59 -3.17
C LEU A 290 3.51 -3.31 -4.39
N LEU A 291 3.98 -2.48 -5.31
CA LEU A 291 3.20 -1.96 -6.43
C LEU A 291 3.81 -2.41 -7.76
N ASN A 292 2.95 -2.79 -8.70
CA ASN A 292 3.33 -3.03 -10.09
C ASN A 292 3.40 -1.71 -10.89
N ALA A 293 3.81 -1.75 -12.16
CA ALA A 293 3.97 -0.58 -13.01
C ALA A 293 2.68 0.26 -13.14
N PHE A 294 1.52 -0.40 -13.27
CA PHE A 294 0.23 0.29 -13.34
C PHE A 294 -0.10 1.01 -12.02
N ASP A 295 0.09 0.33 -10.89
CA ASP A 295 -0.28 0.86 -9.59
C ASP A 295 0.65 1.98 -9.10
N ILE A 296 1.95 1.92 -9.38
CA ILE A 296 2.88 2.99 -8.97
C ILE A 296 2.57 4.29 -9.72
N VAL A 297 2.30 4.21 -11.03
CA VAL A 297 1.87 5.38 -11.82
C VAL A 297 0.53 5.91 -11.32
N ARG A 298 -0.43 5.02 -11.03
CA ARG A 298 -1.73 5.38 -10.47
C ARG A 298 -1.62 6.20 -9.19
N VAL A 299 -0.81 5.71 -8.25
CA VAL A 299 -0.66 6.33 -6.93
C VAL A 299 -0.12 7.75 -7.04
N HIS A 300 0.89 7.97 -7.86
CA HIS A 300 1.54 9.27 -7.97
C HIS A 300 0.76 10.26 -8.84
N ARG A 301 0.25 9.82 -9.98
CA ARG A 301 -0.47 10.73 -10.89
C ARG A 301 -1.91 11.00 -10.50
N PHE A 302 -2.59 9.99 -9.96
CA PHE A 302 -4.04 10.05 -9.72
C PHE A 302 -4.44 9.86 -8.26
N GLY A 303 -3.52 9.54 -7.35
CA GLY A 303 -3.82 9.30 -5.94
C GLY A 303 -4.52 10.47 -5.23
N HIS A 304 -4.32 11.69 -5.68
CA HIS A 304 -5.00 12.87 -5.17
C HIS A 304 -6.54 12.81 -5.33
N LEU A 305 -7.05 12.06 -6.32
CA LEU A 305 -8.48 11.86 -6.54
C LEU A 305 -9.14 11.03 -5.43
N ASP A 306 -8.35 10.23 -4.71
CA ASP A 306 -8.83 9.34 -3.65
C ASP A 306 -8.99 10.05 -2.30
N SER A 307 -8.84 11.36 -2.26
CA SER A 307 -8.89 12.16 -1.02
C SER A 307 -10.18 12.02 -0.22
N ARG A 308 -11.28 11.61 -0.86
CA ARG A 308 -12.59 11.40 -0.24
C ARG A 308 -12.91 9.93 0.05
N SER A 309 -12.06 9.00 -0.39
CA SER A 309 -12.24 7.56 -0.21
C SER A 309 -11.78 7.14 1.19
N GLY A 310 -12.41 6.08 1.73
CA GLY A 310 -11.97 5.46 2.99
C GLY A 310 -10.68 4.65 2.82
N GLU A 311 -9.93 4.47 3.89
CA GLU A 311 -8.68 3.69 3.87
C GLU A 311 -8.88 2.22 3.45
N ASP A 312 -10.04 1.64 3.78
CA ASP A 312 -10.40 0.24 3.45
C ASP A 312 -11.14 0.12 2.09
N THR A 313 -11.15 1.17 1.26
CA THR A 313 -11.81 1.09 -0.05
C THR A 313 -11.01 0.18 -0.97
N ASP A 314 -11.68 -0.80 -1.56
CA ASP A 314 -11.10 -1.68 -2.57
C ASP A 314 -10.41 -0.84 -3.67
N PRO A 315 -9.14 -1.11 -3.98
CA PRO A 315 -8.40 -0.34 -4.99
C PRO A 315 -9.11 -0.20 -6.33
N SER A 316 -9.85 -1.22 -6.77
CA SER A 316 -10.61 -1.21 -8.02
C SER A 316 -11.79 -0.23 -8.04
N LYS A 317 -12.24 0.21 -6.86
CA LYS A 317 -13.35 1.18 -6.68
C LYS A 317 -12.87 2.61 -6.45
N LEU A 318 -11.57 2.82 -6.41
CA LEU A 318 -10.99 4.15 -6.22
C LEU A 318 -11.13 5.01 -7.48
N PRO A 319 -11.40 6.32 -7.35
CA PRO A 319 -11.39 7.24 -8.48
C PRO A 319 -10.08 7.24 -9.27
N SER A 320 -8.94 7.12 -8.56
CA SER A 320 -7.61 7.01 -9.17
C SER A 320 -7.49 5.80 -10.09
N PHE A 321 -8.15 4.69 -9.76
CA PHE A 321 -8.07 3.45 -10.53
C PHE A 321 -8.72 3.64 -11.91
N LYS A 322 -9.92 4.23 -11.94
CA LYS A 322 -10.59 4.55 -13.19
C LYS A 322 -9.78 5.55 -14.03
N ALA A 323 -9.28 6.61 -13.42
CA ALA A 323 -8.45 7.59 -14.11
C ALA A 323 -7.19 6.96 -14.72
N MET A 324 -6.55 6.01 -14.00
CA MET A 324 -5.40 5.28 -14.53
C MET A 324 -5.78 4.32 -15.66
N GLN A 325 -6.94 3.66 -15.58
CA GLN A 325 -7.43 2.85 -16.70
C GLN A 325 -7.67 3.68 -17.96
N ASP A 326 -8.31 4.84 -17.82
CA ASP A 326 -8.56 5.77 -18.92
C ASP A 326 -7.24 6.30 -19.52
N PHE A 327 -6.26 6.59 -18.66
CA PHE A 327 -4.92 6.99 -19.08
C PHE A 327 -4.20 5.89 -19.86
N ALA A 328 -4.17 4.67 -19.31
CA ALA A 328 -3.54 3.52 -19.95
C ALA A 328 -4.20 3.16 -21.28
N ALA A 329 -5.54 3.32 -21.39
CA ALA A 329 -6.29 3.08 -22.63
C ALA A 329 -5.96 4.07 -23.75
N GLN A 330 -5.38 5.22 -23.43
CA GLN A 330 -4.95 6.22 -24.43
C GLN A 330 -3.50 6.03 -24.87
N ASP A 331 -2.70 5.28 -24.10
CA ASP A 331 -1.29 5.04 -24.41
C ASP A 331 -1.11 4.15 -25.66
N GLY A 332 -0.21 4.57 -26.57
CA GLY A 332 0.01 3.91 -27.86
C GLY A 332 0.59 2.51 -27.71
N CYS A 333 1.56 2.31 -26.78
CA CYS A 333 2.17 0.98 -26.55
C CYS A 333 1.16 0.01 -25.97
N VAL A 334 0.36 0.45 -25.00
CA VAL A 334 -0.70 -0.37 -24.38
C VAL A 334 -1.77 -0.76 -25.41
N LYS A 335 -2.16 0.17 -26.27
CA LYS A 335 -3.09 -0.15 -27.38
C LYS A 335 -2.54 -1.21 -28.32
N THR A 336 -1.27 -1.09 -28.69
CA THR A 336 -0.60 -2.07 -29.57
C THR A 336 -0.53 -3.44 -28.89
N THR A 337 -0.14 -3.49 -27.60
CA THR A 337 -0.10 -4.74 -26.83
C THR A 337 -1.46 -5.39 -26.77
N LEU A 338 -2.52 -4.65 -26.42
CA LEU A 338 -3.90 -5.17 -26.38
C LEU A 338 -4.40 -5.65 -27.74
N ALA A 339 -4.04 -4.95 -28.82
CA ALA A 339 -4.42 -5.35 -30.18
C ALA A 339 -3.71 -6.66 -30.57
N SER A 340 -2.40 -6.78 -30.32
CA SER A 340 -1.64 -7.99 -30.60
C SER A 340 -2.18 -9.20 -29.83
N GLU A 341 -2.44 -9.03 -28.51
CA GLU A 341 -3.01 -10.10 -27.68
C GLU A 341 -4.38 -10.57 -28.16
N ARG A 342 -5.23 -9.64 -28.61
CA ARG A 342 -6.54 -10.01 -29.18
C ARG A 342 -6.39 -10.76 -30.52
N MET A 343 -5.40 -10.34 -31.33
CA MET A 343 -5.12 -11.06 -32.57
C MET A 343 -4.57 -12.46 -32.32
N GLU A 344 -3.67 -12.61 -31.34
CA GLU A 344 -3.13 -13.92 -30.95
C GLU A 344 -4.21 -14.84 -30.37
N GLN A 345 -5.07 -14.31 -29.50
CA GLN A 345 -6.22 -15.07 -28.97
C GLN A 345 -7.17 -15.49 -30.08
N ALA A 346 -7.48 -14.57 -31.00
CA ALA A 346 -8.29 -14.91 -32.15
C ALA A 346 -7.62 -15.97 -33.04
N ALA A 347 -6.31 -15.87 -33.27
CA ALA A 347 -5.58 -16.87 -34.04
C ALA A 347 -5.62 -18.27 -33.37
N GLN A 348 -5.39 -18.33 -32.03
CA GLN A 348 -5.47 -19.58 -31.26
C GLN A 348 -6.88 -20.20 -31.28
N GLU A 349 -7.92 -19.38 -31.19
CA GLU A 349 -9.32 -19.87 -31.31
C GLU A 349 -9.60 -20.46 -32.69
N PHE A 350 -8.78 -20.15 -33.69
CA PHE A 350 -8.97 -20.58 -35.08
C PHE A 350 -7.84 -21.48 -35.63
N GLU A 351 -6.89 -21.93 -34.77
CA GLU A 351 -5.81 -22.83 -35.19
C GLU A 351 -6.28 -24.23 -35.67
N ASN A 352 -7.53 -24.63 -35.40
CA ASN A 352 -8.11 -25.90 -35.85
C ASN A 352 -9.27 -25.65 -36.83
N PRO A 353 -9.01 -25.59 -38.14
CA PRO A 353 -10.03 -25.30 -39.14
C PRO A 353 -11.16 -26.34 -39.16
N ASP A 354 -10.95 -27.53 -38.64
CA ASP A 354 -11.96 -28.62 -38.59
C ASP A 354 -12.85 -28.58 -37.32
N GLU A 355 -12.46 -27.82 -36.29
CA GLU A 355 -13.21 -27.75 -35.01
C GLU A 355 -14.01 -26.45 -34.80
N TRP A 356 -13.93 -25.48 -35.71
CA TRP A 356 -14.63 -24.20 -35.57
C TRP A 356 -16.16 -24.33 -35.43
N GLN A 357 -16.74 -25.45 -35.95
CA GLN A 357 -18.16 -25.74 -35.79
C GLN A 357 -18.56 -25.97 -34.33
N GLN A 358 -17.61 -26.40 -33.45
CA GLN A 358 -17.83 -26.55 -32.02
C GLN A 358 -17.95 -25.21 -31.29
N LEU A 359 -17.48 -24.11 -31.90
CA LEU A 359 -17.58 -22.74 -31.37
C LEU A 359 -18.96 -22.11 -31.65
N LEU A 360 -19.83 -22.77 -32.39
CA LEU A 360 -21.16 -22.27 -32.71
C LEU A 360 -22.14 -22.48 -31.55
N GLU A 361 -22.86 -21.44 -31.21
CA GLU A 361 -23.93 -21.48 -30.23
C GLU A 361 -25.15 -22.20 -30.87
N LEU A 362 -25.59 -23.29 -30.23
CA LEU A 362 -26.72 -24.05 -30.65
C LEU A 362 -27.97 -23.74 -29.81
N ASP A 363 -29.16 -23.88 -30.40
CA ASP A 363 -30.41 -23.84 -29.66
C ASP A 363 -30.64 -25.16 -28.91
N LYS A 364 -31.75 -25.27 -28.15
CA LYS A 364 -32.12 -26.47 -27.40
C LYS A 364 -32.42 -27.70 -28.29
N GLN A 365 -32.53 -27.49 -29.59
CA GLN A 365 -32.78 -28.52 -30.61
C GLN A 365 -31.53 -28.83 -31.44
N GLY A 366 -30.36 -28.26 -31.09
CA GLY A 366 -29.09 -28.50 -31.77
C GLY A 366 -28.92 -27.71 -33.08
N ARG A 367 -29.74 -26.70 -33.35
CA ARG A 367 -29.61 -25.83 -34.54
C ARG A 367 -28.75 -24.59 -34.20
N VAL A 368 -27.96 -24.15 -35.18
CA VAL A 368 -27.13 -22.95 -35.04
C VAL A 368 -28.01 -21.72 -34.82
N LYS A 369 -27.76 -20.96 -33.79
CA LYS A 369 -28.48 -19.72 -33.49
C LYS A 369 -28.06 -18.60 -34.44
N ASP A 370 -28.98 -17.72 -34.79
CA ASP A 370 -28.73 -16.51 -35.57
C ASP A 370 -28.12 -15.40 -34.66
N THR A 371 -26.91 -15.64 -34.18
CA THR A 371 -26.19 -14.64 -33.36
C THR A 371 -25.05 -14.04 -34.15
N LEU A 372 -24.72 -12.76 -33.86
CA LEU A 372 -23.60 -12.08 -34.48
C LEU A 372 -22.31 -12.89 -34.32
N LYS A 373 -22.11 -13.52 -33.16
CA LYS A 373 -20.96 -14.39 -32.87
C LYS A 373 -20.90 -15.59 -33.85
N ASN A 374 -22.03 -16.29 -34.04
CA ASN A 374 -22.07 -17.42 -34.96
C ASN A 374 -21.83 -16.98 -36.40
N ILE A 375 -22.47 -15.89 -36.83
CA ILE A 375 -22.28 -15.31 -38.18
C ILE A 375 -20.80 -14.97 -38.40
N THR A 376 -20.17 -14.32 -37.43
CA THR A 376 -18.75 -13.96 -37.50
C THR A 376 -17.87 -15.22 -37.59
N ASN A 377 -18.12 -16.24 -36.77
CA ASN A 377 -17.36 -17.50 -36.79
C ASN A 377 -17.53 -18.21 -38.15
N ILE A 378 -18.73 -18.29 -38.68
CA ILE A 378 -19.01 -18.90 -40.00
C ILE A 378 -18.23 -18.15 -41.09
N ILE A 379 -18.34 -16.83 -41.16
CA ILE A 379 -17.66 -16.04 -42.20
C ILE A 379 -16.13 -16.19 -42.13
N ARG A 380 -15.58 -16.30 -40.93
CA ARG A 380 -14.13 -16.39 -40.75
C ARG A 380 -13.54 -17.77 -40.93
N CYS A 381 -14.30 -18.83 -40.63
CA CYS A 381 -13.75 -20.17 -40.50
C CYS A 381 -14.29 -21.15 -41.56
N ASP A 382 -15.41 -20.86 -42.22
CA ASP A 382 -15.90 -21.76 -43.27
C ASP A 382 -15.01 -21.69 -44.50
N PRO A 383 -14.35 -22.79 -44.91
CA PRO A 383 -13.47 -22.78 -46.08
C PRO A 383 -14.14 -22.31 -47.35
N ASN A 384 -15.47 -22.47 -47.47
CA ASN A 384 -16.23 -22.01 -48.63
C ASN A 384 -16.44 -20.51 -48.69
N LEU A 385 -16.25 -19.82 -47.52
CA LEU A 385 -16.41 -18.38 -47.40
C LEU A 385 -15.05 -17.63 -47.29
N GLN A 386 -13.92 -18.33 -47.19
CA GLN A 386 -12.59 -17.72 -47.12
C GLN A 386 -12.17 -16.96 -48.38
N SER A 387 -12.87 -17.19 -49.49
CA SER A 387 -12.67 -16.46 -50.75
C SER A 387 -13.39 -15.12 -50.82
N ILE A 388 -14.11 -14.74 -49.78
CA ILE A 388 -14.79 -13.43 -49.71
C ILE A 388 -13.83 -12.45 -49.03
N VAL A 389 -13.31 -11.47 -49.77
CA VAL A 389 -12.40 -10.44 -49.31
C VAL A 389 -12.92 -9.04 -49.62
N LEU A 390 -12.71 -8.08 -48.73
CA LEU A 390 -12.96 -6.69 -49.00
C LEU A 390 -11.76 -6.13 -49.78
N ASN A 391 -11.97 -5.72 -51.00
CA ASN A 391 -10.96 -4.99 -51.76
C ASN A 391 -10.93 -3.53 -51.30
N GLU A 392 -9.92 -3.19 -50.49
CA GLU A 392 -9.80 -1.86 -49.90
C GLU A 392 -9.56 -0.74 -50.96
N LEU A 393 -9.02 -1.08 -52.15
CA LEU A 393 -8.80 -0.14 -53.21
C LEU A 393 -10.08 0.25 -53.94
N THR A 394 -11.01 -0.71 -54.09
CA THR A 394 -12.27 -0.50 -54.79
C THR A 394 -13.46 -0.30 -53.87
N GLY A 395 -13.31 -0.66 -52.57
CA GLY A 395 -14.40 -0.67 -51.60
C GLY A 395 -15.46 -1.75 -51.88
N MET A 396 -15.17 -2.69 -52.78
CA MET A 396 -16.07 -3.77 -53.16
C MET A 396 -15.70 -5.11 -52.52
N LEU A 397 -16.68 -5.96 -52.31
CA LEU A 397 -16.44 -7.34 -51.92
C LEU A 397 -16.02 -8.17 -53.16
N ASP A 398 -14.89 -8.84 -53.09
CA ASP A 398 -14.44 -9.80 -54.06
C ASP A 398 -14.82 -11.22 -53.57
N VAL A 399 -15.46 -12.02 -54.40
CA VAL A 399 -15.74 -13.44 -54.15
C VAL A 399 -15.02 -14.25 -55.18
N ASN A 400 -14.13 -15.11 -54.76
CA ASN A 400 -13.25 -15.90 -55.64
C ASN A 400 -12.47 -15.06 -56.66
N GLY A 401 -12.01 -13.85 -56.25
CA GLY A 401 -11.29 -12.94 -57.11
C GLY A 401 -12.12 -12.15 -58.12
N ASN A 402 -13.47 -12.24 -58.04
CA ASN A 402 -14.38 -11.46 -58.85
C ASN A 402 -15.08 -10.38 -58.02
N PRO A 403 -15.06 -9.13 -58.42
CA PRO A 403 -15.76 -8.07 -57.69
C PRO A 403 -17.29 -8.31 -57.74
N CYS A 404 -17.90 -8.37 -56.55
CA CYS A 404 -19.35 -8.37 -56.43
C CYS A 404 -19.88 -6.96 -56.35
N GLY A 405 -20.41 -6.42 -57.46
CA GLY A 405 -21.17 -5.18 -57.46
C GLY A 405 -22.54 -5.43 -56.82
N PHE A 406 -22.93 -4.63 -55.85
CA PHE A 406 -24.34 -4.54 -55.46
C PHE A 406 -25.04 -3.79 -56.60
N SER A 407 -25.88 -4.47 -57.41
CA SER A 407 -26.84 -3.78 -58.24
C SER A 407 -27.93 -3.27 -57.29
N ASN A 408 -28.13 -1.95 -57.28
CA ASN A 408 -29.32 -1.36 -56.70
C ASN A 408 -30.48 -1.58 -57.67
N ASP A 409 -31.01 -2.77 -57.72
CA ASP A 409 -32.32 -3.06 -58.34
C ASP A 409 -33.23 -3.70 -57.32
#